data_5abad8b0dbc53913010bef5912774729
#
_entry.id   5abad8b0dbc53913010bef5912774729
#
_cell.length_a   1.000
_cell.length_b   1.000
_cell.length_c   1.000
_cell.angle_alpha   90.00
_cell.angle_beta   90.00
_cell.angle_gamma   90.00
#
_symmetry.space_group_name_H-M   'P 1'
#
loop_
_entity.id
_entity.type
_entity.pdbx_description
1 polymer ?
#
loop_
_entity_poly.entity_id
_entity_poly.type
_entity_poly.pdbx_seq_one_letter_code
_entity_poly.pdbx_strand_id
1 'polypeptide(L)'
;MRLFRPLSFRCAMVLGVLGTAVSPIASAACTPGTTALKDAYARDFLIGTAVNADIVSGKDAASAALVGCHFNAVTAENVMKAEVVAPQPGVFDFTAADAFVADGQRRGMFIVGHTLVWHNQTPEWFFVDANGKPNTSQAQLERMRAHIARVAGRYVGKVQAWDVVNEIIDEDGSYRSTNWVQRVGDGDTVVRNAFAFAQRYAPDAQLYYNDFNTWRPAKRDGIVRMVRMLQQAGIRIDGVGMQGHWGLNYPSVQDIEAAIDAYAALGVKVMITELDIDVLPVTKEGQVIGTGFAHKQFQLPEFKHFLDPYPDGLPPQVQTQLRDRYAELFALFWRKRDKLARVSVWGVSDGMSWKNDYPVPGRTNYPLLFDRNHQPKPALDAVLAVPAGASGKQAEG
;
A
#
# COMPACT_ATOMS: atom_id res chain seq x y z
N MET A 1 -52.26 -51.39 53.40
CA MET A 1 -50.85 -51.17 53.04
C MET A 1 -50.80 -51.12 51.51
N ARG A 2 -50.81 -49.95 50.90
CA ARG A 2 -50.69 -49.70 49.45
C ARG A 2 -49.45 -49.02 49.16
N LEU A 3 -48.57 -49.58 48.36
CA LEU A 3 -47.32 -49.07 47.92
C LEU A 3 -47.52 -48.08 46.77
N PHE A 4 -47.03 -46.81 46.95
CA PHE A 4 -46.96 -45.82 45.90
C PHE A 4 -45.63 -45.97 45.16
N ARG A 5 -45.67 -46.13 43.84
CA ARG A 5 -44.50 -46.00 42.93
C ARG A 5 -44.39 -44.56 42.45
N PRO A 6 -43.22 -43.94 42.39
CA PRO A 6 -43.05 -42.63 41.77
C PRO A 6 -42.84 -42.77 40.24
N LEU A 7 -43.61 -41.95 39.47
CA LEU A 7 -43.38 -41.73 38.04
C LEU A 7 -42.22 -40.76 37.87
N SER A 8 -41.19 -41.21 37.17
CA SER A 8 -40.09 -40.35 36.72
C SER A 8 -40.41 -39.73 35.34
N PHE A 9 -40.65 -38.42 35.32
CA PHE A 9 -40.73 -37.62 34.10
C PHE A 9 -39.30 -37.37 33.60
N ARG A 10 -38.93 -37.89 32.45
CA ARG A 10 -37.73 -37.49 31.71
C ARG A 10 -38.09 -36.30 30.81
N CYS A 11 -37.65 -35.12 31.16
CA CYS A 11 -37.69 -33.93 30.32
C CYS A 11 -36.55 -34.02 29.33
N ALA A 12 -36.81 -34.25 28.04
CA ALA A 12 -35.84 -34.21 26.98
C ALA A 12 -35.71 -32.72 26.55
N MET A 13 -34.60 -32.09 26.94
CA MET A 13 -34.23 -30.76 26.46
C MET A 13 -33.64 -30.91 25.05
N VAL A 14 -34.38 -30.50 24.03
CA VAL A 14 -33.88 -30.36 22.67
C VAL A 14 -33.19 -29.02 22.60
N LEU A 15 -31.86 -29.00 22.67
CA LEU A 15 -31.04 -27.81 22.32
C LEU A 15 -31.07 -27.63 20.79
N GLY A 16 -31.91 -26.72 20.32
CA GLY A 16 -31.88 -26.23 18.96
C GLY A 16 -30.62 -25.31 18.78
N VAL A 17 -29.58 -25.84 18.13
CA VAL A 17 -28.48 -25.02 17.66
C VAL A 17 -29.00 -24.21 16.47
N LEU A 18 -29.37 -22.93 16.69
CA LEU A 18 -29.58 -21.97 15.62
C LEU A 18 -28.20 -21.63 15.04
N GLY A 19 -27.78 -22.41 14.06
CA GLY A 19 -26.66 -22.02 13.18
C GLY A 19 -27.08 -20.83 12.37
N THR A 20 -26.59 -19.64 12.72
CA THR A 20 -26.63 -18.47 11.84
C THR A 20 -25.74 -18.80 10.64
N ALA A 21 -26.37 -19.21 9.53
CA ALA A 21 -25.71 -19.29 8.25
C ALA A 21 -25.30 -17.86 7.86
N VAL A 22 -24.03 -17.53 8.08
CA VAL A 22 -23.42 -16.34 7.47
C VAL A 22 -23.33 -16.67 5.99
N SER A 23 -24.30 -16.17 5.22
CA SER A 23 -24.21 -16.20 3.75
C SER A 23 -22.91 -15.52 3.36
N PRO A 24 -22.04 -16.12 2.54
CA PRO A 24 -20.93 -15.40 1.96
C PRO A 24 -21.51 -14.22 1.18
N ILE A 25 -21.17 -13.00 1.57
CA ILE A 25 -21.42 -11.83 0.73
C ILE A 25 -20.56 -12.11 -0.51
N ALA A 26 -21.24 -12.44 -1.60
CA ALA A 26 -20.58 -12.66 -2.88
C ALA A 26 -19.69 -11.43 -3.14
N SER A 27 -18.40 -11.64 -3.39
CA SER A 27 -17.52 -10.61 -3.95
C SER A 27 -18.31 -9.94 -5.06
N ALA A 28 -18.45 -8.60 -5.03
CA ALA A 28 -19.19 -7.90 -6.05
C ALA A 28 -18.60 -8.31 -7.41
N ALA A 29 -19.34 -9.14 -8.14
CA ALA A 29 -18.92 -9.59 -9.44
C ALA A 29 -18.89 -8.38 -10.36
N CYS A 30 -17.93 -8.35 -11.29
CA CYS A 30 -17.95 -7.36 -12.36
C CYS A 30 -19.29 -7.40 -13.09
N THR A 31 -19.71 -6.28 -13.64
CA THR A 31 -20.82 -6.26 -14.60
C THR A 31 -20.53 -7.29 -15.70
N PRO A 32 -21.51 -8.12 -16.11
CA PRO A 32 -21.31 -9.09 -17.18
C PRO A 32 -20.69 -8.46 -18.43
N GLY A 33 -19.62 -9.04 -18.95
CA GLY A 33 -18.87 -8.53 -20.09
C GLY A 33 -17.70 -7.60 -19.75
N THR A 34 -17.50 -7.23 -18.48
CA THR A 34 -16.33 -6.44 -18.06
C THR A 34 -15.12 -7.35 -17.90
N THR A 35 -14.01 -7.02 -18.58
CA THR A 35 -12.70 -7.65 -18.31
C THR A 35 -12.10 -7.03 -17.06
N ALA A 36 -11.86 -7.84 -16.03
CA ALA A 36 -11.24 -7.36 -14.79
C ALA A 36 -9.72 -7.25 -14.93
N LEU A 37 -9.11 -6.24 -14.31
CA LEU A 37 -7.65 -6.09 -14.29
C LEU A 37 -6.95 -7.34 -13.74
N LYS A 38 -7.41 -7.86 -12.59
CA LYS A 38 -6.85 -9.06 -11.97
C LYS A 38 -6.90 -10.30 -12.87
N ASP A 39 -7.89 -10.39 -13.75
CA ASP A 39 -8.04 -11.51 -14.68
C ASP A 39 -7.14 -11.35 -15.90
N ALA A 40 -7.01 -10.12 -16.41
CA ALA A 40 -6.12 -9.80 -17.52
C ALA A 40 -4.64 -10.10 -17.20
N TYR A 41 -4.25 -9.90 -15.95
CA TYR A 41 -2.87 -10.13 -15.45
C TYR A 41 -2.72 -11.37 -14.57
N ALA A 42 -3.69 -12.29 -14.57
CA ALA A 42 -3.72 -13.43 -13.64
C ALA A 42 -2.49 -14.35 -13.70
N ARG A 43 -1.78 -14.36 -14.83
CA ARG A 43 -0.57 -15.18 -15.05
C ARG A 43 0.75 -14.43 -14.85
N ASP A 44 0.67 -13.13 -14.59
CA ASP A 44 1.82 -12.23 -14.60
C ASP A 44 2.18 -11.77 -13.17
N PHE A 45 1.29 -11.01 -12.54
CA PHE A 45 1.46 -10.48 -11.19
C PHE A 45 0.11 -10.12 -10.56
N LEU A 46 0.09 -9.94 -9.25
CA LEU A 46 -1.11 -9.48 -8.56
C LEU A 46 -1.42 -8.02 -8.92
N ILE A 47 -2.70 -7.71 -9.06
CA ILE A 47 -3.20 -6.34 -9.20
C ILE A 47 -3.82 -5.90 -7.88
N GLY A 48 -3.26 -4.85 -7.27
CA GLY A 48 -3.67 -4.36 -5.96
C GLY A 48 -4.19 -2.93 -5.96
N THR A 49 -4.80 -2.55 -4.84
CA THR A 49 -5.19 -1.17 -4.56
C THR A 49 -5.10 -0.84 -3.07
N ALA A 50 -4.86 0.43 -2.73
CA ALA A 50 -5.05 0.92 -1.38
C ALA A 50 -6.55 1.11 -1.09
N VAL A 51 -6.97 0.76 0.13
CA VAL A 51 -8.36 0.93 0.59
C VAL A 51 -8.40 1.64 1.94
N ASN A 52 -9.41 2.51 2.10
CA ASN A 52 -9.67 3.25 3.32
C ASN A 52 -10.82 2.64 4.14
N ALA A 53 -11.12 3.23 5.30
CA ALA A 53 -12.17 2.76 6.19
C ALA A 53 -13.58 2.85 5.59
N ASP A 54 -13.86 3.82 4.74
CA ASP A 54 -15.18 4.00 4.11
C ASP A 54 -15.47 2.87 3.09
N ILE A 55 -14.47 2.43 2.35
CA ILE A 55 -14.56 1.27 1.45
C ILE A 55 -14.78 -0.02 2.27
N VAL A 56 -13.99 -0.22 3.31
CA VAL A 56 -14.02 -1.42 4.17
C VAL A 56 -15.36 -1.55 4.89
N SER A 57 -15.93 -0.45 5.39
CA SER A 57 -17.22 -0.42 6.07
C SER A 57 -18.41 -0.52 5.11
N GLY A 58 -18.20 -0.42 3.80
CA GLY A 58 -19.26 -0.37 2.79
C GLY A 58 -19.97 0.98 2.68
N LYS A 59 -19.49 2.01 3.35
CA LYS A 59 -20.01 3.38 3.23
C LYS A 59 -19.73 3.93 1.82
N ASP A 60 -18.56 3.62 1.25
CA ASP A 60 -18.27 3.80 -0.17
C ASP A 60 -18.50 2.48 -0.94
N ALA A 61 -19.77 2.18 -1.20
CA ALA A 61 -20.17 0.95 -1.87
C ALA A 61 -19.70 0.89 -3.33
N ALA A 62 -19.56 2.03 -4.01
CA ALA A 62 -19.12 2.09 -5.39
C ALA A 62 -17.63 1.70 -5.52
N SER A 63 -16.75 2.29 -4.71
CA SER A 63 -15.35 1.86 -4.66
C SER A 63 -15.22 0.42 -4.18
N ALA A 64 -16.02 -0.03 -3.21
CA ALA A 64 -16.01 -1.42 -2.73
C ALA A 64 -16.36 -2.44 -3.83
N ALA A 65 -17.27 -2.08 -4.74
CA ALA A 65 -17.62 -2.88 -5.91
C ALA A 65 -16.44 -2.96 -6.91
N LEU A 66 -15.79 -1.84 -7.21
CA LEU A 66 -14.58 -1.81 -8.06
C LEU A 66 -13.44 -2.64 -7.46
N VAL A 67 -13.23 -2.56 -6.13
CA VAL A 67 -12.23 -3.39 -5.43
C VAL A 67 -12.52 -4.86 -5.67
N GLY A 68 -13.73 -5.32 -5.48
CA GLY A 68 -14.11 -6.72 -5.68
C GLY A 68 -13.98 -7.18 -7.13
N CYS A 69 -14.27 -6.28 -8.09
CA CYS A 69 -14.18 -6.57 -9.52
C CYS A 69 -12.74 -6.66 -10.01
N HIS A 70 -11.93 -5.61 -9.80
CA HIS A 70 -10.69 -5.41 -10.54
C HIS A 70 -9.42 -5.86 -9.81
N PHE A 71 -9.47 -6.09 -8.49
CA PHE A 71 -8.27 -6.29 -7.68
C PHE A 71 -8.26 -7.66 -6.97
N ASN A 72 -7.08 -8.20 -6.75
CA ASN A 72 -6.83 -9.42 -5.97
C ASN A 72 -5.81 -9.20 -4.83
N ALA A 73 -5.37 -7.95 -4.62
CA ALA A 73 -4.55 -7.55 -3.48
C ALA A 73 -5.04 -6.21 -2.92
N VAL A 74 -4.93 -6.03 -1.60
CA VAL A 74 -5.30 -4.78 -0.91
C VAL A 74 -4.22 -4.35 0.07
N THR A 75 -3.99 -3.04 0.14
CA THR A 75 -3.10 -2.39 1.11
C THR A 75 -3.91 -1.46 2.00
N ALA A 76 -3.63 -1.45 3.30
CA ALA A 76 -4.27 -0.52 4.24
C ALA A 76 -3.76 0.90 3.99
N GLU A 77 -4.61 1.82 3.51
CA GLU A 77 -4.19 3.18 3.24
C GLU A 77 -3.69 3.90 4.50
N ASN A 78 -4.48 3.86 5.58
CA ASN A 78 -4.17 4.56 6.83
C ASN A 78 -4.42 3.72 8.10
N VAL A 79 -5.36 2.76 8.06
CA VAL A 79 -5.90 2.13 9.27
C VAL A 79 -4.90 1.26 10.06
N MET A 80 -3.74 0.94 9.49
CA MET A 80 -2.68 0.19 10.17
C MET A 80 -1.47 1.06 10.56
N LYS A 81 -1.48 2.36 10.27
CA LYS A 81 -0.40 3.28 10.65
C LYS A 81 -0.37 3.51 12.16
N ALA A 82 0.81 3.81 12.70
CA ALA A 82 1.04 3.88 14.14
C ALA A 82 0.13 4.89 14.85
N GLU A 83 -0.18 6.03 14.23
CA GLU A 83 -1.08 7.04 14.82
C GLU A 83 -2.52 6.53 15.00
N VAL A 84 -2.96 5.56 14.18
CA VAL A 84 -4.29 4.96 14.27
C VAL A 84 -4.30 3.80 15.26
N VAL A 85 -3.36 2.84 15.11
CA VAL A 85 -3.36 1.63 15.93
C VAL A 85 -2.75 1.81 17.33
N ALA A 86 -1.97 2.86 17.54
CA ALA A 86 -1.29 3.15 18.81
C ALA A 86 -1.24 4.66 19.11
N PRO A 87 -2.41 5.35 19.24
CA PRO A 87 -2.49 6.80 19.33
C PRO A 87 -1.84 7.38 20.59
N GLN A 88 -1.81 6.63 21.68
CA GLN A 88 -1.29 7.06 22.99
C GLN A 88 -0.48 5.93 23.66
N PRO A 89 0.41 6.26 24.62
CA PRO A 89 1.16 5.25 25.37
C PRO A 89 0.24 4.22 26.02
N GLY A 90 0.47 2.94 25.71
CA GLY A 90 -0.31 1.82 26.27
C GLY A 90 -1.72 1.64 25.69
N VAL A 91 -2.19 2.53 24.82
CA VAL A 91 -3.49 2.44 24.14
C VAL A 91 -3.30 1.86 22.74
N PHE A 92 -4.05 0.81 22.44
CA PHE A 92 -4.11 0.21 21.11
C PHE A 92 -5.56 0.14 20.64
N ASP A 93 -5.83 0.64 19.45
CA ASP A 93 -7.11 0.50 18.78
C ASP A 93 -6.93 -0.22 17.44
N PHE A 94 -7.40 -1.45 17.38
CA PHE A 94 -7.35 -2.30 16.19
C PHE A 94 -8.68 -2.36 15.45
N THR A 95 -9.69 -1.62 15.86
CA THR A 95 -11.06 -1.73 15.32
C THR A 95 -11.07 -1.59 13.79
N ALA A 96 -10.44 -0.54 13.26
CA ALA A 96 -10.39 -0.29 11.82
C ALA A 96 -9.45 -1.29 11.09
N ALA A 97 -8.32 -1.63 11.70
CA ALA A 97 -7.37 -2.60 11.15
C ALA A 97 -7.96 -4.02 11.12
N ASP A 98 -8.69 -4.43 12.16
CA ASP A 98 -9.40 -5.72 12.19
C ASP A 98 -10.48 -5.80 11.09
N ALA A 99 -11.23 -4.72 10.90
CA ALA A 99 -12.23 -4.64 9.84
C ALA A 99 -11.59 -4.77 8.44
N PHE A 100 -10.46 -4.09 8.20
CA PHE A 100 -9.69 -4.18 6.95
C PHE A 100 -9.22 -5.62 6.68
N VAL A 101 -8.60 -6.27 7.66
CA VAL A 101 -8.11 -7.64 7.51
C VAL A 101 -9.27 -8.61 7.26
N ALA A 102 -10.37 -8.46 8.01
CA ALA A 102 -11.56 -9.29 7.82
C ALA A 102 -12.19 -9.10 6.43
N ASP A 103 -12.22 -7.88 5.90
CA ASP A 103 -12.72 -7.61 4.55
C ASP A 103 -11.84 -8.25 3.48
N GLY A 104 -10.52 -8.07 3.58
CA GLY A 104 -9.56 -8.72 2.66
C GLY A 104 -9.67 -10.24 2.68
N GLN A 105 -9.80 -10.85 3.85
CA GLN A 105 -9.99 -12.30 3.99
C GLN A 105 -11.31 -12.77 3.37
N ARG A 106 -12.43 -12.06 3.62
CA ARG A 106 -13.72 -12.39 3.01
C ARG A 106 -13.69 -12.38 1.49
N ARG A 107 -12.91 -11.47 0.91
CA ARG A 107 -12.72 -11.33 -0.54
C ARG A 107 -11.67 -12.28 -1.12
N GLY A 108 -10.95 -13.04 -0.28
CA GLY A 108 -9.84 -13.90 -0.71
C GLY A 108 -8.66 -13.13 -1.30
N MET A 109 -8.41 -11.91 -0.83
CA MET A 109 -7.36 -11.03 -1.36
C MET A 109 -6.02 -11.24 -0.66
N PHE A 110 -4.94 -10.96 -1.37
CA PHE A 110 -3.61 -10.80 -0.79
C PHE A 110 -3.58 -9.50 0.01
N ILE A 111 -3.35 -9.58 1.32
CA ILE A 111 -3.44 -8.46 2.25
C ILE A 111 -2.04 -7.97 2.57
N VAL A 112 -1.80 -6.67 2.40
CA VAL A 112 -0.56 -5.99 2.75
C VAL A 112 -0.80 -5.07 3.95
N GLY A 113 -0.07 -5.31 5.02
CA GLY A 113 -0.02 -4.42 6.18
C GLY A 113 0.93 -3.25 5.93
N HIS A 114 0.44 -2.03 6.03
CA HIS A 114 1.17 -0.80 5.80
C HIS A 114 0.97 0.14 6.99
N THR A 115 1.97 0.48 7.76
CA THR A 115 3.37 0.06 7.77
C THR A 115 3.85 -0.09 9.22
N LEU A 116 4.89 -0.88 9.49
CA LEU A 116 5.34 -1.11 10.87
C LEU A 116 6.24 -0.01 11.40
N VAL A 117 7.19 0.48 10.59
CA VAL A 117 8.15 1.53 10.97
C VAL A 117 8.18 2.60 9.90
N TRP A 118 7.71 3.80 10.24
CA TRP A 118 7.71 4.97 9.38
C TRP A 118 7.90 6.23 10.21
N HIS A 119 8.46 7.29 9.63
CA HIS A 119 8.70 8.56 10.33
C HIS A 119 7.49 9.50 10.32
N ASN A 120 6.59 9.34 9.33
CA ASN A 120 5.31 10.05 9.29
C ASN A 120 4.21 9.23 9.97
N GLN A 121 3.14 9.88 10.38
CA GLN A 121 1.98 9.27 11.02
C GLN A 121 2.37 8.31 12.17
N THR A 122 3.43 8.68 12.90
CA THR A 122 3.90 8.03 14.13
C THR A 122 3.85 9.07 15.24
N PRO A 123 3.04 8.85 16.30
CA PRO A 123 2.88 9.81 17.38
C PRO A 123 4.19 10.13 18.08
N GLU A 124 4.34 11.37 18.56
CA GLU A 124 5.56 11.85 19.24
C GLU A 124 5.93 10.99 20.44
N TRP A 125 4.96 10.42 21.16
CA TRP A 125 5.22 9.57 22.30
C TRP A 125 6.09 8.35 21.99
N PHE A 126 6.19 7.95 20.72
CA PHE A 126 7.10 6.87 20.32
C PHE A 126 8.58 7.23 20.55
N PHE A 127 8.92 8.51 20.58
CA PHE A 127 10.29 9.00 20.54
C PHE A 127 10.75 9.65 21.84
N VAL A 128 9.88 9.74 22.85
CA VAL A 128 10.16 10.37 24.14
C VAL A 128 9.82 9.44 25.31
N ASP A 129 10.49 9.64 26.45
CA ASP A 129 10.18 8.98 27.70
C ASP A 129 8.96 9.60 28.42
N ALA A 130 8.62 9.09 29.61
CA ALA A 130 7.48 9.59 30.40
C ALA A 130 7.63 11.06 30.85
N ASN A 131 8.84 11.63 30.79
CA ASN A 131 9.14 13.01 31.14
C ASN A 131 9.24 13.91 29.91
N GLY A 132 8.92 13.39 28.70
CA GLY A 132 9.03 14.11 27.44
C GLY A 132 10.48 14.26 26.93
N LYS A 133 11.46 13.57 27.52
CA LYS A 133 12.84 13.59 27.04
C LYS A 133 13.03 12.54 25.92
N PRO A 134 13.96 12.78 24.99
CA PRO A 134 14.30 11.82 23.95
C PRO A 134 14.64 10.44 24.52
N ASN A 135 14.10 9.38 23.93
CA ASN A 135 14.43 8.01 24.29
C ASN A 135 15.93 7.72 24.14
N THR A 136 16.47 6.88 25.00
CA THR A 136 17.76 6.22 24.74
C THR A 136 17.62 5.23 23.58
N SER A 137 18.72 4.89 22.92
CA SER A 137 18.75 3.92 21.82
C SER A 137 18.09 2.59 22.22
N GLN A 138 18.42 2.06 23.38
CA GLN A 138 17.84 0.82 23.89
C GLN A 138 16.32 0.93 24.10
N ALA A 139 15.84 2.01 24.71
CA ALA A 139 14.41 2.24 24.93
C ALA A 139 13.66 2.39 23.61
N GLN A 140 14.29 3.03 22.61
CA GLN A 140 13.70 3.19 21.27
C GLN A 140 13.55 1.86 20.54
N LEU A 141 14.58 1.00 20.60
CA LEU A 141 14.53 -0.34 20.01
C LEU A 141 13.51 -1.24 20.71
N GLU A 142 13.40 -1.16 22.03
CA GLU A 142 12.41 -1.92 22.78
C GLU A 142 10.98 -1.47 22.44
N ARG A 143 10.75 -0.17 22.24
CA ARG A 143 9.45 0.36 21.80
C ARG A 143 9.09 -0.09 20.39
N MET A 144 10.06 -0.08 19.47
CA MET A 144 9.91 -0.64 18.13
C MET A 144 9.53 -2.13 18.20
N ARG A 145 10.27 -2.90 19.00
CA ARG A 145 9.99 -4.33 19.20
C ARG A 145 8.57 -4.57 19.71
N ALA A 146 8.16 -3.84 20.74
CA ALA A 146 6.84 -3.97 21.35
C ALA A 146 5.72 -3.59 20.35
N HIS A 147 5.92 -2.55 19.55
CA HIS A 147 4.97 -2.14 18.50
C HIS A 147 4.83 -3.22 17.42
N ILE A 148 5.95 -3.68 16.86
CA ILE A 148 5.95 -4.72 15.81
C ILE A 148 5.32 -6.01 16.35
N ALA A 149 5.68 -6.43 17.57
CA ALA A 149 5.10 -7.62 18.20
C ALA A 149 3.58 -7.52 18.35
N ARG A 150 3.08 -6.32 18.71
CA ARG A 150 1.66 -6.09 18.94
C ARG A 150 0.89 -6.02 17.63
N VAL A 151 1.41 -5.29 16.64
CA VAL A 151 0.72 -5.06 15.36
C VAL A 151 0.88 -6.27 14.45
N ALA A 152 2.09 -6.66 14.09
CA ALA A 152 2.31 -7.76 13.15
C ALA A 152 1.90 -9.10 13.77
N GLY A 153 2.19 -9.32 15.05
CA GLY A 153 1.82 -10.53 15.77
C GLY A 153 0.30 -10.78 15.88
N ARG A 154 -0.53 -9.70 15.87
CA ARG A 154 -1.99 -9.83 15.85
C ARG A 154 -2.52 -10.50 14.57
N TYR A 155 -1.81 -10.32 13.46
CA TYR A 155 -2.28 -10.73 12.14
C TYR A 155 -1.48 -11.88 11.52
N VAL A 156 -0.76 -12.66 12.33
CA VAL A 156 -0.09 -13.88 11.89
C VAL A 156 -1.10 -14.82 11.19
N GLY A 157 -0.74 -15.32 10.01
CA GLY A 157 -1.60 -16.16 9.18
C GLY A 157 -2.76 -15.44 8.47
N LYS A 158 -2.90 -14.11 8.65
CA LYS A 158 -3.99 -13.31 8.06
C LYS A 158 -3.49 -12.25 7.09
N VAL A 159 -2.35 -11.64 7.35
CA VAL A 159 -1.68 -10.65 6.50
C VAL A 159 -0.52 -11.34 5.79
N GLN A 160 -0.50 -11.28 4.45
CA GLN A 160 0.46 -12.00 3.62
C GLN A 160 1.78 -11.27 3.46
N ALA A 161 1.79 -9.94 3.64
CA ALA A 161 3.02 -9.15 3.54
C ALA A 161 2.95 -7.92 4.46
N TRP A 162 4.11 -7.45 4.90
CA TRP A 162 4.27 -6.22 5.67
C TRP A 162 5.28 -5.29 5.01
N ASP A 163 4.93 -4.03 4.86
CA ASP A 163 5.91 -2.97 4.70
C ASP A 163 6.55 -2.73 6.07
N VAL A 164 7.71 -3.36 6.28
CA VAL A 164 8.38 -3.37 7.59
C VAL A 164 8.99 -2.02 7.91
N VAL A 165 9.70 -1.46 6.94
CA VAL A 165 10.27 -0.11 7.01
C VAL A 165 9.85 0.66 5.77
N ASN A 166 9.31 1.86 5.98
CA ASN A 166 8.88 2.76 4.94
C ASN A 166 9.74 4.02 4.93
N GLU A 167 10.30 4.37 3.74
CA GLU A 167 10.91 5.67 3.41
C GLU A 167 12.11 6.06 4.29
N ILE A 168 13.00 5.13 4.62
CA ILE A 168 14.16 5.44 5.47
C ILE A 168 15.39 5.90 4.68
N ILE A 169 15.44 5.69 3.35
CA ILE A 169 16.56 6.12 2.51
C ILE A 169 16.27 7.50 1.91
N ASP A 170 17.21 8.42 2.03
CA ASP A 170 17.07 9.76 1.46
C ASP A 170 17.49 9.80 -0.01
N GLU A 171 17.25 10.95 -0.66
CA GLU A 171 17.48 11.14 -2.10
C GLU A 171 18.94 10.96 -2.54
N ASP A 172 19.90 11.19 -1.63
CA ASP A 172 21.33 10.99 -1.85
C ASP A 172 21.79 9.54 -1.58
N GLY A 173 20.86 8.64 -1.18
CA GLY A 173 21.14 7.24 -0.85
C GLY A 173 21.63 7.02 0.59
N SER A 174 21.75 8.04 1.41
CA SER A 174 22.00 7.93 2.85
C SER A 174 20.73 7.58 3.63
N TYR A 175 20.86 7.28 4.92
CA TYR A 175 19.70 7.17 5.78
C TYR A 175 19.12 8.54 6.10
N ARG A 176 17.81 8.68 5.92
CA ARG A 176 17.04 9.88 6.27
C ARG A 176 17.18 10.16 7.77
N SER A 177 17.46 11.42 8.13
CA SER A 177 17.56 11.86 9.53
C SER A 177 16.17 11.93 10.18
N THR A 178 15.55 10.80 10.40
CA THR A 178 14.25 10.65 11.07
C THR A 178 14.41 10.50 12.58
N ASN A 179 13.32 10.70 13.33
CA ASN A 179 13.32 10.42 14.77
C ASN A 179 13.79 8.98 15.09
N TRP A 180 13.42 8.00 14.26
CA TRP A 180 13.89 6.61 14.43
C TRP A 180 15.43 6.52 14.38
N VAL A 181 16.03 7.09 13.36
CA VAL A 181 17.49 7.06 13.16
C VAL A 181 18.20 7.90 14.22
N GLN A 182 17.69 9.10 14.53
CA GLN A 182 18.27 9.98 15.54
C GLN A 182 18.26 9.38 16.95
N ARG A 183 17.18 8.68 17.35
CA ARG A 183 17.08 8.06 18.69
C ARG A 183 17.94 6.81 18.82
N VAL A 184 18.03 6.02 17.75
CA VAL A 184 18.88 4.80 17.74
C VAL A 184 20.34 5.16 17.51
N GLY A 185 20.62 6.22 16.74
CA GLY A 185 21.96 6.72 16.43
C GLY A 185 22.56 6.15 15.14
N ASP A 186 21.93 5.14 14.54
CA ASP A 186 22.41 4.48 13.31
C ASP A 186 21.26 3.86 12.51
N GLY A 187 21.22 4.14 11.20
CA GLY A 187 20.18 3.66 10.30
C GLY A 187 20.23 2.15 10.03
N ASP A 188 21.43 1.56 9.92
CA ASP A 188 21.60 0.11 9.76
C ASP A 188 21.03 -0.62 10.98
N THR A 189 21.24 -0.11 12.18
CA THR A 189 20.70 -0.67 13.43
C THR A 189 19.17 -0.59 13.47
N VAL A 190 18.57 0.52 13.01
CA VAL A 190 17.10 0.65 12.90
C VAL A 190 16.55 -0.45 11.99
N VAL A 191 17.08 -0.55 10.77
CA VAL A 191 16.58 -1.46 9.74
C VAL A 191 16.78 -2.93 10.16
N ARG A 192 17.96 -3.30 10.65
CA ARG A 192 18.23 -4.67 11.15
C ARG A 192 17.24 -5.09 12.22
N ASN A 193 17.02 -4.24 13.21
CA ASN A 193 16.11 -4.57 14.31
C ASN A 193 14.65 -4.63 13.83
N ALA A 194 14.19 -3.70 12.98
CA ALA A 194 12.84 -3.72 12.44
C ALA A 194 12.55 -5.03 11.69
N PHE A 195 13.45 -5.44 10.78
CA PHE A 195 13.29 -6.68 10.01
C PHE A 195 13.45 -7.93 10.89
N ALA A 196 14.39 -7.95 11.83
CA ALA A 196 14.53 -9.07 12.77
C ALA A 196 13.29 -9.25 13.68
N PHE A 197 12.71 -8.15 14.14
CA PHE A 197 11.46 -8.20 14.91
C PHE A 197 10.28 -8.64 14.03
N ALA A 198 10.14 -8.12 12.82
CA ALA A 198 9.10 -8.54 11.89
C ALA A 198 9.22 -10.03 11.53
N GLN A 199 10.43 -10.52 11.26
CA GLN A 199 10.70 -11.95 11.03
C GLN A 199 10.26 -12.82 12.22
N ARG A 200 10.48 -12.33 13.45
CA ARG A 200 10.10 -13.04 14.68
C ARG A 200 8.59 -13.06 14.91
N TYR A 201 7.92 -11.94 14.70
CA TYR A 201 6.52 -11.76 15.10
C TYR A 201 5.51 -11.92 13.95
N ALA A 202 5.99 -11.98 12.70
CA ALA A 202 5.19 -12.31 11.52
C ALA A 202 5.97 -13.30 10.61
N PRO A 203 6.26 -14.53 11.11
CA PRO A 203 7.15 -15.48 10.44
C PRO A 203 6.62 -15.91 9.06
N ASP A 204 5.30 -15.97 8.89
CA ASP A 204 4.65 -16.44 7.66
C ASP A 204 4.42 -15.33 6.63
N ALA A 205 4.56 -14.06 7.03
CA ALA A 205 4.38 -12.93 6.12
C ALA A 205 5.65 -12.62 5.34
N GLN A 206 5.51 -12.09 4.12
CA GLN A 206 6.62 -11.52 3.36
C GLN A 206 7.01 -10.17 3.96
N LEU A 207 8.29 -9.87 4.02
CA LEU A 207 8.84 -8.67 4.65
C LEU A 207 9.41 -7.74 3.60
N TYR A 208 8.87 -6.54 3.49
CA TYR A 208 9.20 -5.58 2.44
C TYR A 208 9.81 -4.30 3.00
N TYR A 209 10.70 -3.72 2.21
CA TYR A 209 11.04 -2.32 2.26
C TYR A 209 10.22 -1.57 1.21
N ASN A 210 9.67 -0.40 1.52
CA ASN A 210 8.86 0.39 0.60
C ASN A 210 9.31 1.85 0.59
N ASP A 211 9.44 2.47 -0.59
CA ASP A 211 9.88 3.87 -0.70
C ASP A 211 9.47 4.50 -2.04
N PHE A 212 9.45 5.84 -2.07
CA PHE A 212 9.27 6.64 -3.27
C PHE A 212 10.61 6.99 -3.93
N ASN A 213 10.58 7.48 -5.18
CA ASN A 213 11.77 7.87 -5.96
C ASN A 213 12.89 6.81 -6.02
N THR A 214 12.55 5.55 -5.82
CA THR A 214 13.46 4.41 -5.79
C THR A 214 14.18 4.16 -7.13
N TRP A 215 13.71 4.80 -8.19
CA TRP A 215 14.30 4.80 -9.52
C TRP A 215 15.55 5.71 -9.62
N ARG A 216 15.71 6.72 -8.73
CA ARG A 216 16.85 7.63 -8.74
C ARG A 216 18.15 6.89 -8.41
N PRO A 217 19.22 7.06 -9.20
CA PRO A 217 20.43 6.24 -9.05
C PRO A 217 21.01 6.21 -7.64
N ALA A 218 21.20 7.36 -7.00
CA ALA A 218 21.79 7.44 -5.66
C ALA A 218 20.89 6.72 -4.61
N LYS A 219 19.60 6.97 -4.65
CA LYS A 219 18.62 6.34 -3.73
C LYS A 219 18.51 4.84 -3.98
N ARG A 220 18.44 4.42 -5.25
CA ARG A 220 18.47 3.01 -5.66
C ARG A 220 19.70 2.30 -5.09
N ASP A 221 20.89 2.90 -5.24
CA ASP A 221 22.14 2.31 -4.78
C ASP A 221 22.18 2.25 -3.24
N GLY A 222 21.60 3.22 -2.54
CA GLY A 222 21.38 3.19 -1.09
C GLY A 222 20.48 2.03 -0.64
N ILE A 223 19.37 1.80 -1.36
CA ILE A 223 18.46 0.68 -1.10
C ILE A 223 19.16 -0.67 -1.36
N VAL A 224 19.92 -0.78 -2.48
CA VAL A 224 20.70 -1.98 -2.79
C VAL A 224 21.70 -2.29 -1.67
N ARG A 225 22.42 -1.27 -1.16
CA ARG A 225 23.34 -1.41 -0.01
C ARG A 225 22.60 -1.92 1.23
N MET A 226 21.46 -1.35 1.56
CA MET A 226 20.64 -1.74 2.71
C MET A 226 20.14 -3.19 2.60
N VAL A 227 19.64 -3.61 1.45
CA VAL A 227 19.19 -5.00 1.22
C VAL A 227 20.37 -5.97 1.40
N ARG A 228 21.53 -5.68 0.80
CA ARG A 228 22.74 -6.49 0.97
C ARG A 228 23.19 -6.57 2.43
N MET A 229 23.11 -5.49 3.16
CA MET A 229 23.43 -5.45 4.61
C MET A 229 22.53 -6.40 5.39
N LEU A 230 21.22 -6.44 5.13
CA LEU A 230 20.29 -7.38 5.75
C LEU A 230 20.63 -8.83 5.39
N GLN A 231 20.87 -9.11 4.11
CA GLN A 231 21.23 -10.46 3.62
C GLN A 231 22.55 -10.96 4.24
N GLN A 232 23.57 -10.12 4.32
CA GLN A 232 24.85 -10.44 4.95
C GLN A 232 24.70 -10.70 6.47
N ALA A 233 23.75 -10.06 7.12
CA ALA A 233 23.42 -10.28 8.51
C ALA A 233 22.53 -11.51 8.74
N GLY A 234 22.12 -12.24 7.71
CA GLY A 234 21.19 -13.37 7.79
C GLY A 234 19.76 -12.95 8.18
N ILE A 235 19.40 -11.68 7.98
CA ILE A 235 18.08 -11.14 8.29
C ILE A 235 17.23 -11.18 7.01
N ARG A 236 16.03 -11.74 7.12
CA ARG A 236 15.14 -11.91 5.97
C ARG A 236 14.57 -10.58 5.48
N ILE A 237 14.68 -10.35 4.19
CA ILE A 237 13.96 -9.37 3.40
C ILE A 237 13.46 -10.06 2.15
N ASP A 238 12.16 -10.01 1.88
CA ASP A 238 11.53 -10.74 0.78
C ASP A 238 11.28 -9.86 -0.44
N GLY A 239 11.27 -8.53 -0.30
CA GLY A 239 11.03 -7.65 -1.43
C GLY A 239 11.32 -6.18 -1.20
N VAL A 240 11.37 -5.46 -2.33
CA VAL A 240 11.46 -4.00 -2.41
C VAL A 240 10.25 -3.47 -3.13
N GLY A 241 9.51 -2.57 -2.50
CA GLY A 241 8.40 -1.81 -3.04
C GLY A 241 8.88 -0.47 -3.61
N MET A 242 8.54 -0.24 -4.86
CA MET A 242 8.64 1.05 -5.55
C MET A 242 7.26 1.70 -5.49
N GLN A 243 7.07 2.76 -4.71
CA GLN A 243 5.74 3.36 -4.52
C GLN A 243 5.07 3.70 -5.86
N GLY A 244 5.78 4.35 -6.77
CA GLY A 244 5.22 4.65 -8.08
C GLY A 244 4.39 5.93 -8.14
N HIS A 245 4.62 6.90 -7.24
CA HIS A 245 4.08 8.25 -7.31
C HIS A 245 4.79 9.03 -8.40
N TRP A 246 4.34 8.84 -9.63
CA TRP A 246 5.01 9.37 -10.83
C TRP A 246 4.15 10.42 -11.52
N GLY A 247 4.68 10.99 -12.59
CA GLY A 247 3.97 11.96 -13.42
C GLY A 247 3.91 11.52 -14.88
N LEU A 248 3.26 12.34 -15.69
CA LEU A 248 3.09 12.08 -17.12
C LEU A 248 4.42 11.91 -17.86
N ASN A 249 5.46 12.64 -17.46
CA ASN A 249 6.73 12.73 -18.18
C ASN A 249 7.94 12.25 -17.35
N TYR A 250 7.72 11.76 -16.14
CA TYR A 250 8.77 11.29 -15.25
C TYR A 250 8.28 10.16 -14.32
N PRO A 251 9.19 9.31 -13.85
CA PRO A 251 10.55 9.08 -14.38
C PRO A 251 10.52 8.51 -15.79
N SER A 252 11.66 8.41 -16.44
CA SER A 252 11.77 7.71 -17.72
C SER A 252 11.49 6.20 -17.51
N VAL A 253 11.00 5.52 -18.55
CA VAL A 253 10.81 4.06 -18.51
C VAL A 253 12.14 3.34 -18.28
N GLN A 254 13.23 3.89 -18.82
CA GLN A 254 14.58 3.34 -18.67
C GLN A 254 15.05 3.40 -17.20
N ASP A 255 14.76 4.47 -16.49
CA ASP A 255 15.12 4.59 -15.06
C ASP A 255 14.32 3.62 -14.20
N ILE A 256 13.01 3.43 -14.49
CA ILE A 256 12.17 2.44 -13.81
C ILE A 256 12.68 1.03 -14.09
N GLU A 257 12.97 0.73 -15.35
CA GLU A 257 13.50 -0.59 -15.77
C GLU A 257 14.81 -0.91 -15.07
N ALA A 258 15.74 0.05 -15.05
CA ALA A 258 17.03 -0.11 -14.36
C ALA A 258 16.87 -0.35 -12.85
N ALA A 259 15.88 0.27 -12.21
CA ALA A 259 15.60 0.05 -10.79
C ALA A 259 15.01 -1.36 -10.55
N ILE A 260 14.02 -1.77 -11.35
CA ILE A 260 13.45 -3.13 -11.28
C ILE A 260 14.56 -4.18 -11.43
N ASP A 261 15.44 -4.02 -12.42
CA ASP A 261 16.54 -4.96 -12.67
C ASP A 261 17.55 -4.99 -11.53
N ALA A 262 17.89 -3.82 -10.96
CA ALA A 262 18.82 -3.72 -9.83
C ALA A 262 18.29 -4.42 -8.57
N TYR A 263 17.01 -4.26 -8.26
CA TYR A 263 16.41 -4.93 -7.10
C TYR A 263 16.20 -6.42 -7.32
N ALA A 264 15.73 -6.82 -8.50
CA ALA A 264 15.57 -8.23 -8.84
C ALA A 264 16.91 -8.99 -8.82
N ALA A 265 18.03 -8.34 -9.18
CA ALA A 265 19.37 -8.92 -9.12
C ALA A 265 19.84 -9.25 -7.69
N LEU A 266 19.16 -8.75 -6.66
CA LEU A 266 19.40 -9.10 -5.26
C LEU A 266 18.70 -10.41 -4.84
N GLY A 267 17.92 -11.04 -5.74
CA GLY A 267 17.14 -12.24 -5.43
C GLY A 267 15.89 -11.96 -4.58
N VAL A 268 15.43 -10.72 -4.51
CA VAL A 268 14.21 -10.33 -3.78
C VAL A 268 13.09 -9.98 -4.78
N LYS A 269 11.83 -10.04 -4.32
CA LYS A 269 10.67 -9.62 -5.12
C LYS A 269 10.70 -8.11 -5.34
N VAL A 270 10.19 -7.69 -6.49
CA VAL A 270 9.96 -6.27 -6.77
C VAL A 270 8.45 -6.02 -6.91
N MET A 271 7.95 -4.94 -6.36
CA MET A 271 6.56 -4.53 -6.48
C MET A 271 6.47 -3.05 -6.85
N ILE A 272 5.44 -2.71 -7.63
CA ILE A 272 4.94 -1.33 -7.70
C ILE A 272 3.81 -1.26 -6.69
N THR A 273 3.95 -0.44 -5.65
CA THR A 273 3.11 -0.57 -4.44
C THR A 273 2.03 0.49 -4.31
N GLU A 274 2.19 1.65 -4.94
CA GLU A 274 1.35 2.83 -4.71
C GLU A 274 1.16 3.67 -5.99
N LEU A 275 1.05 3.02 -7.15
CA LEU A 275 1.02 3.69 -8.44
C LEU A 275 -0.10 4.73 -8.52
N ASP A 276 0.29 5.95 -8.78
CA ASP A 276 -0.55 7.04 -9.26
C ASP A 276 0.23 7.94 -10.23
N ILE A 277 -0.47 8.52 -11.20
CA ILE A 277 0.15 9.36 -12.23
C ILE A 277 -0.35 10.79 -12.09
N ASP A 278 0.45 11.62 -11.46
CA ASP A 278 0.16 13.04 -11.30
C ASP A 278 0.03 13.73 -12.65
N VAL A 279 -1.14 14.30 -12.93
CA VAL A 279 -1.44 15.02 -14.16
C VAL A 279 -1.29 16.53 -14.01
N LEU A 280 -1.13 17.00 -12.78
CA LEU A 280 -0.94 18.42 -12.50
C LEU A 280 0.52 18.82 -12.68
N PRO A 281 0.78 20.10 -13.00
CA PRO A 281 2.15 20.59 -13.12
C PRO A 281 2.95 20.36 -11.82
N VAL A 282 4.12 19.78 -11.96
CA VAL A 282 5.06 19.57 -10.86
C VAL A 282 6.43 20.06 -11.33
N THR A 283 7.10 20.92 -10.56
CA THR A 283 8.47 21.32 -10.86
C THR A 283 9.42 20.12 -10.69
N LYS A 284 10.63 20.20 -11.26
CA LYS A 284 11.64 19.15 -11.04
C LYS A 284 11.94 18.94 -9.54
N GLU A 285 11.92 20.03 -8.78
CA GLU A 285 12.09 20.02 -7.33
C GLU A 285 10.84 19.42 -6.64
N GLY A 286 9.65 19.71 -7.12
CA GLY A 286 8.38 19.17 -6.63
C GLY A 286 8.17 17.69 -6.98
N GLN A 287 8.98 17.11 -7.87
CA GLN A 287 9.06 15.64 -8.08
C GLN A 287 9.68 14.92 -6.87
N VAL A 288 10.37 15.65 -6.01
CA VAL A 288 10.66 15.22 -4.65
C VAL A 288 9.42 15.52 -3.84
N ILE A 289 8.71 14.48 -3.41
CA ILE A 289 7.46 14.62 -2.67
C ILE A 289 7.64 15.65 -1.55
N GLY A 290 6.86 16.71 -1.60
CA GLY A 290 6.70 17.65 -0.50
C GLY A 290 7.60 18.86 -0.44
N THR A 291 8.57 19.06 -1.29
CA THR A 291 9.53 20.15 -1.04
C THR A 291 9.19 21.43 -1.77
N GLY A 292 8.71 21.64 -2.86
CA GLY A 292 8.57 22.95 -3.54
C GLY A 292 7.22 23.66 -3.32
N PHE A 293 6.11 22.91 -3.27
CA PHE A 293 4.76 23.48 -3.26
C PHE A 293 4.16 23.67 -1.85
N ALA A 294 4.76 23.08 -0.82
CA ALA A 294 4.35 23.30 0.57
C ALA A 294 4.71 24.72 1.08
N HIS A 295 5.49 25.49 0.34
CA HIS A 295 5.79 26.87 0.69
C HIS A 295 4.51 27.71 0.69
N LYS A 296 4.34 28.51 1.75
CA LYS A 296 3.19 29.42 1.92
C LYS A 296 2.93 30.33 0.71
N GLN A 297 3.96 30.69 -0.05
CA GLN A 297 3.82 31.50 -1.25
C GLN A 297 2.96 30.85 -2.34
N PHE A 298 2.99 29.49 -2.46
CA PHE A 298 2.16 28.78 -3.43
C PHE A 298 0.69 28.61 -2.98
N GLN A 299 0.38 28.93 -1.73
CA GLN A 299 -0.99 28.97 -1.22
C GLN A 299 -1.68 30.32 -1.48
N LEU A 300 -0.99 31.28 -2.10
CA LEU A 300 -1.56 32.57 -2.49
C LEU A 300 -2.55 32.39 -3.65
N PRO A 301 -3.63 33.20 -3.69
CA PRO A 301 -4.68 33.07 -4.71
C PRO A 301 -4.18 33.17 -6.16
N GLU A 302 -3.12 33.95 -6.43
CA GLU A 302 -2.51 34.09 -7.76
C GLU A 302 -1.93 32.79 -8.33
N PHE A 303 -1.54 31.84 -7.46
CA PHE A 303 -1.01 30.54 -7.89
C PHE A 303 -2.10 29.46 -8.06
N LYS A 304 -3.35 29.75 -7.70
CA LYS A 304 -4.44 28.79 -7.76
C LYS A 304 -4.59 28.14 -9.14
N HIS A 305 -4.57 28.94 -10.18
CA HIS A 305 -4.71 28.44 -11.56
C HIS A 305 -3.52 27.56 -11.99
N PHE A 306 -2.33 27.83 -11.50
CA PHE A 306 -1.15 26.99 -11.75
C PHE A 306 -1.22 25.67 -10.95
N LEU A 307 -1.66 25.75 -9.71
CA LEU A 307 -1.70 24.59 -8.81
C LEU A 307 -2.90 23.67 -9.08
N ASP A 308 -4.01 24.23 -9.59
CA ASP A 308 -5.23 23.51 -9.91
C ASP A 308 -5.76 23.95 -11.30
N PRO A 309 -5.07 23.56 -12.38
CA PRO A 309 -5.39 24.00 -13.72
C PRO A 309 -6.63 23.35 -14.32
N TYR A 310 -7.15 22.28 -13.73
CA TYR A 310 -8.23 21.47 -14.29
C TYR A 310 -9.40 21.25 -13.29
N PRO A 311 -9.93 22.29 -12.63
CA PRO A 311 -10.96 22.11 -11.59
C PRO A 311 -12.28 21.54 -12.14
N ASP A 312 -12.59 21.83 -13.42
CA ASP A 312 -13.84 21.46 -14.07
C ASP A 312 -13.75 20.18 -14.93
N GLY A 313 -12.61 19.53 -14.96
CA GLY A 313 -12.39 18.30 -15.73
C GLY A 313 -11.05 18.26 -16.47
N LEU A 314 -10.59 17.07 -16.77
CA LEU A 314 -9.31 16.86 -17.45
C LEU A 314 -9.45 17.13 -18.96
N PRO A 315 -8.64 18.01 -19.57
CA PRO A 315 -8.67 18.24 -21.00
C PRO A 315 -8.41 16.95 -21.81
N PRO A 316 -9.05 16.76 -22.98
CA PRO A 316 -8.89 15.55 -23.81
C PRO A 316 -7.44 15.22 -24.15
N GLN A 317 -6.59 16.22 -24.37
CA GLN A 317 -5.18 16.02 -24.64
C GLN A 317 -4.44 15.43 -23.41
N VAL A 318 -4.71 15.95 -22.22
CA VAL A 318 -4.08 15.44 -20.98
C VAL A 318 -4.64 14.05 -20.63
N GLN A 319 -5.92 13.80 -20.90
CA GLN A 319 -6.52 12.47 -20.80
C GLN A 319 -5.82 11.46 -21.71
N THR A 320 -5.47 11.87 -22.94
CA THR A 320 -4.69 11.04 -23.86
C THR A 320 -3.29 10.78 -23.33
N GLN A 321 -2.60 11.80 -22.83
CA GLN A 321 -1.27 11.64 -22.21
C GLN A 321 -1.31 10.67 -21.03
N LEU A 322 -2.32 10.76 -20.17
CA LEU A 322 -2.49 9.84 -19.04
C LEU A 322 -2.71 8.40 -19.51
N ARG A 323 -3.58 8.19 -20.51
CA ARG A 323 -3.80 6.89 -21.15
C ARG A 323 -2.49 6.30 -21.67
N ASP A 324 -1.74 7.08 -22.44
CA ASP A 324 -0.51 6.63 -23.08
C ASP A 324 0.58 6.32 -22.04
N ARG A 325 0.64 7.12 -20.98
CA ARG A 325 1.57 6.89 -19.87
C ARG A 325 1.26 5.59 -19.11
N TYR A 326 0.02 5.31 -18.80
CA TYR A 326 -0.38 4.05 -18.20
C TYR A 326 -0.08 2.86 -19.11
N ALA A 327 -0.37 2.97 -20.41
CA ALA A 327 -0.05 1.93 -21.38
C ALA A 327 1.46 1.64 -21.45
N GLU A 328 2.28 2.70 -21.49
CA GLU A 328 3.76 2.60 -21.49
C GLU A 328 4.29 1.89 -20.23
N LEU A 329 3.80 2.29 -19.06
CA LEU A 329 4.22 1.68 -17.79
C LEU A 329 3.80 0.22 -17.69
N PHE A 330 2.55 -0.11 -18.01
CA PHE A 330 2.09 -1.49 -17.96
C PHE A 330 2.73 -2.37 -19.03
N ALA A 331 3.10 -1.81 -20.19
CA ALA A 331 3.94 -2.53 -21.16
C ALA A 331 5.34 -2.85 -20.59
N LEU A 332 5.96 -1.93 -19.84
CA LEU A 332 7.19 -2.22 -19.11
C LEU A 332 6.96 -3.30 -18.05
N PHE A 333 5.93 -3.18 -17.21
CA PHE A 333 5.64 -4.14 -16.15
C PHE A 333 5.38 -5.54 -16.72
N TRP A 334 4.67 -5.63 -17.82
CA TRP A 334 4.44 -6.89 -18.51
C TRP A 334 5.72 -7.50 -19.08
N ARG A 335 6.62 -6.71 -19.67
CA ARG A 335 7.95 -7.19 -20.09
C ARG A 335 8.80 -7.70 -18.93
N LYS A 336 8.63 -7.14 -17.73
CA LYS A 336 9.36 -7.50 -16.51
C LYS A 336 8.53 -8.38 -15.54
N ARG A 337 7.46 -9.01 -16.01
CA ARG A 337 6.52 -9.78 -15.17
C ARG A 337 7.17 -10.94 -14.41
N ASP A 338 8.27 -11.47 -14.91
CA ASP A 338 9.08 -12.49 -14.23
C ASP A 338 9.79 -11.96 -12.96
N LYS A 339 9.93 -10.63 -12.83
CA LYS A 339 10.58 -9.94 -11.71
C LYS A 339 9.58 -9.26 -10.80
N LEU A 340 8.37 -8.98 -11.29
CA LEU A 340 7.34 -8.24 -10.55
C LEU A 340 6.34 -9.20 -9.88
N ALA A 341 6.16 -9.04 -8.57
CA ALA A 341 5.20 -9.84 -7.82
C ALA A 341 3.80 -9.18 -7.75
N ARG A 342 3.74 -7.85 -7.80
CA ARG A 342 2.50 -7.08 -7.67
C ARG A 342 2.63 -5.70 -8.27
N VAL A 343 1.53 -5.20 -8.86
CA VAL A 343 1.32 -3.80 -9.22
C VAL A 343 0.06 -3.31 -8.52
N SER A 344 0.21 -2.35 -7.62
CA SER A 344 -0.90 -1.75 -6.86
C SER A 344 -1.02 -0.27 -7.17
N VAL A 345 -2.25 0.20 -7.37
CA VAL A 345 -2.58 1.63 -7.47
C VAL A 345 -2.85 2.19 -6.07
N TRP A 346 -2.60 3.49 -5.83
CA TRP A 346 -2.83 4.11 -4.54
C TRP A 346 -4.19 4.80 -4.47
N GLY A 347 -5.22 3.97 -4.39
CA GLY A 347 -6.62 4.36 -4.36
C GLY A 347 -7.42 3.76 -5.50
N VAL A 348 -8.75 3.81 -5.39
CA VAL A 348 -9.68 3.17 -6.34
C VAL A 348 -10.11 4.15 -7.43
N SER A 349 -10.45 5.40 -7.05
CA SER A 349 -10.94 6.43 -7.96
C SER A 349 -10.27 7.77 -7.71
N ASP A 350 -10.29 8.65 -8.71
CA ASP A 350 -9.71 10.00 -8.62
C ASP A 350 -10.28 10.79 -7.42
N GLY A 351 -11.51 10.52 -7.01
CA GLY A 351 -12.16 11.21 -5.89
C GLY A 351 -11.52 10.97 -4.54
N MET A 352 -10.92 9.78 -4.34
CA MET A 352 -10.27 9.43 -3.08
C MET A 352 -8.75 9.62 -3.08
N SER A 353 -8.16 10.07 -4.19
CA SER A 353 -6.71 10.23 -4.29
C SER A 353 -6.18 11.28 -3.31
N TRP A 354 -5.15 10.93 -2.54
CA TRP A 354 -4.43 11.84 -1.66
C TRP A 354 -3.81 13.03 -2.40
N LYS A 355 -3.59 12.90 -3.71
CA LYS A 355 -3.10 13.95 -4.60
C LYS A 355 -4.04 15.14 -4.75
N ASN A 356 -5.30 15.01 -4.29
CA ASN A 356 -6.23 16.14 -4.25
C ASN A 356 -5.89 17.15 -3.16
N ASP A 357 -5.19 16.71 -2.11
CA ASP A 357 -4.85 17.54 -0.96
C ASP A 357 -3.33 17.68 -0.75
N TYR A 358 -2.54 17.14 -1.67
CA TYR A 358 -1.08 17.18 -1.58
C TYR A 358 -0.43 17.61 -2.91
N PRO A 359 0.61 18.44 -2.90
CA PRO A 359 1.24 19.11 -1.75
C PRO A 359 0.46 20.33 -1.24
N VAL A 360 -0.65 20.68 -1.88
CA VAL A 360 -1.52 21.82 -1.51
C VAL A 360 -2.96 21.32 -1.45
N PRO A 361 -3.68 21.54 -0.33
CA PRO A 361 -5.07 21.13 -0.18
C PRO A 361 -6.02 21.71 -1.24
N GLY A 362 -7.02 20.94 -1.64
CA GLY A 362 -8.11 21.38 -2.51
C GLY A 362 -7.75 21.44 -4.00
N ARG A 363 -6.76 20.67 -4.45
CA ARG A 363 -6.46 20.47 -5.87
C ARG A 363 -7.39 19.40 -6.47
N THR A 364 -7.62 19.50 -7.78
CA THR A 364 -8.42 18.51 -8.51
C THR A 364 -7.50 17.68 -9.40
N ASN A 365 -7.01 16.55 -8.87
CA ASN A 365 -6.13 15.65 -9.60
C ASN A 365 -6.90 14.46 -10.21
N TYR A 366 -6.31 13.81 -11.22
CA TYR A 366 -6.93 12.72 -11.98
C TYR A 366 -5.95 11.54 -12.18
N PRO A 367 -5.33 11.01 -11.11
CA PRO A 367 -4.15 10.16 -11.25
C PRO A 367 -4.46 8.68 -11.46
N LEU A 368 -5.72 8.24 -11.31
CA LEU A 368 -6.10 6.82 -11.25
C LEU A 368 -6.84 6.34 -12.51
N LEU A 369 -7.21 5.05 -12.53
CA LEU A 369 -7.85 4.40 -13.67
C LEU A 369 -9.37 4.62 -13.73
N PHE A 370 -9.99 5.02 -12.61
CA PHE A 370 -11.40 5.35 -12.50
C PHE A 370 -11.57 6.80 -12.11
N ASP A 371 -12.55 7.44 -12.70
CA ASP A 371 -12.86 8.85 -12.43
C ASP A 371 -13.56 9.05 -11.07
N ARG A 372 -13.91 10.30 -10.73
CA ARG A 372 -14.62 10.66 -9.49
C ARG A 372 -16.02 10.07 -9.38
N ASN A 373 -16.61 9.65 -10.51
CA ASN A 373 -17.91 9.00 -10.59
C ASN A 373 -17.78 7.47 -10.73
N HIS A 374 -16.59 6.92 -10.46
CA HIS A 374 -16.27 5.50 -10.55
C HIS A 374 -16.41 4.92 -11.98
N GLN A 375 -16.38 5.81 -13.01
CA GLN A 375 -16.41 5.35 -14.39
C GLN A 375 -14.99 5.04 -14.88
N PRO A 376 -14.82 4.02 -15.74
CA PRO A 376 -13.53 3.68 -16.31
C PRO A 376 -13.03 4.84 -17.19
N LYS A 377 -11.75 5.15 -17.06
CA LYS A 377 -11.06 6.13 -17.91
C LYS A 377 -10.39 5.41 -19.09
N PRO A 378 -10.08 6.11 -20.21
CA PRO A 378 -9.38 5.51 -21.35
C PRO A 378 -8.05 4.83 -20.98
N ALA A 379 -7.45 5.20 -19.84
CA ALA A 379 -6.26 4.55 -19.28
C ALA A 379 -6.54 3.10 -18.88
N LEU A 380 -7.74 2.77 -18.39
CA LEU A 380 -8.10 1.39 -18.04
C LEU A 380 -8.09 0.48 -19.27
N ASP A 381 -8.73 0.91 -20.36
CA ASP A 381 -8.78 0.14 -21.61
C ASP A 381 -7.38 -0.09 -22.18
N ALA A 382 -6.53 0.93 -22.13
CA ALA A 382 -5.15 0.84 -22.59
C ALA A 382 -4.32 -0.15 -21.76
N VAL A 383 -4.50 -0.17 -20.44
CA VAL A 383 -3.86 -1.15 -19.54
C VAL A 383 -4.34 -2.57 -19.83
N LEU A 384 -5.64 -2.77 -20.02
CA LEU A 384 -6.23 -4.08 -20.34
C LEU A 384 -5.78 -4.61 -21.70
N ALA A 385 -5.46 -3.74 -22.64
CA ALA A 385 -5.00 -4.12 -23.99
C ALA A 385 -3.55 -4.66 -24.01
N VAL A 386 -2.72 -4.36 -23.00
CA VAL A 386 -1.29 -4.75 -22.97
C VAL A 386 -1.08 -6.27 -23.07
N PRO A 387 -1.67 -7.12 -22.22
CA PRO A 387 -1.45 -8.56 -22.31
C PRO A 387 -2.12 -9.18 -23.54
N ALA A 388 -3.24 -8.62 -24.03
CA ALA A 388 -3.97 -9.11 -25.20
C ALA A 388 -3.16 -8.91 -26.51
N GLY A 389 -2.54 -7.74 -26.68
CA GLY A 389 -1.73 -7.44 -27.88
C GLY A 389 -0.44 -8.28 -27.99
N ALA A 390 0.05 -8.79 -26.86
CA ALA A 390 1.22 -9.65 -26.83
C ALA A 390 0.91 -11.12 -27.18
N SER A 391 -0.31 -11.59 -26.84
CA SER A 391 -0.76 -12.95 -27.18
C SER A 391 -0.96 -13.14 -28.70
N GLY A 392 -1.35 -12.07 -29.41
CA GLY A 392 -1.50 -12.12 -30.88
C GLY A 392 -0.19 -12.26 -31.64
N LYS A 393 0.92 -11.74 -31.12
CA LYS A 393 2.24 -11.83 -31.76
C LYS A 393 2.97 -13.16 -31.54
N GLN A 394 2.58 -13.95 -30.55
CA GLN A 394 3.14 -15.30 -30.30
C GLN A 394 2.43 -16.41 -31.12
N ALA A 395 1.24 -16.12 -31.66
CA ALA A 395 0.51 -17.08 -32.48
C ALA A 395 0.87 -17.03 -33.99
N GLU A 396 1.67 -16.04 -34.42
CA GLU A 396 2.10 -15.84 -35.81
C GLU A 396 3.62 -16.11 -36.03
N GLY A 397 4.33 -16.66 -35.05
CA GLY A 397 5.76 -16.92 -35.08
C GLY A 397 6.13 -18.42 -35.13
#